data_1ebd1653eaad5efa5568eb927550d28a
#
_entry.id   1ebd1653eaad5efa5568eb927550d28a
#
_cell.length_a   1.000
_cell.length_b   1.000
_cell.length_c   1.000
_cell.angle_alpha   90.00
_cell.angle_beta   90.00
_cell.angle_gamma   90.00
#
_symmetry.space_group_name_H-M   'P 1'
#
loop_
_entity.id
_entity.type
_entity.pdbx_description
1 polymer ?
#
loop_
_entity_poly.entity_id
_entity_poly.type
_entity_poly.pdbx_seq_one_letter_code
_entity_poly.pdbx_strand_id
1 'polypeptide(L)'
;GHMHIKFTNVRVPESNMLLGEGRGFEISQVRLGPGRIHHCMRSLGQAEKALELMVKRAGSREAFGKTLLKLGKNLEIISRARIEIDAMRLMVLQAAKAMDVLGNKEARVYVSAVKAMVPEKVCLIIDQAMQIHGAMGISHWSPLPDMYHHQRHLRFADGPDEVHHMVVGRA
;
A
#
# COMPACT_ATOMS: atom_id res chain seq x y z
N GLY A 1 12.53 4.74 -10.76
CA GLY A 1 11.64 4.55 -11.90
C GLY A 1 11.77 3.15 -12.47
N HIS A 2 10.89 2.81 -13.39
CA HIS A 2 10.95 1.56 -14.14
C HIS A 2 11.64 1.81 -15.47
N MET A 3 12.48 0.86 -15.90
CA MET A 3 13.26 0.98 -17.12
C MET A 3 12.67 0.12 -18.22
N HIS A 4 12.78 0.61 -19.46
CA HIS A 4 12.52 -0.23 -20.63
C HIS A 4 13.79 -1.04 -20.91
N ILE A 5 13.68 -2.36 -20.89
CA ILE A 5 14.80 -3.27 -21.10
C ILE A 5 14.62 -3.98 -22.43
N LYS A 6 15.67 -3.97 -23.28
CA LYS A 6 15.72 -4.71 -24.54
C LYS A 6 16.81 -5.77 -24.46
N PHE A 7 16.43 -7.02 -24.71
CA PHE A 7 17.36 -8.13 -24.81
C PHE A 7 17.65 -8.40 -26.30
N THR A 8 18.92 -8.45 -26.69
CA THR A 8 19.32 -8.71 -28.08
C THR A 8 20.36 -9.80 -28.09
N ASN A 9 20.00 -11.00 -28.61
CA ASN A 9 20.87 -12.17 -28.73
C ASN A 9 21.62 -12.54 -27.44
N VAL A 10 20.99 -12.39 -26.29
CA VAL A 10 21.56 -12.73 -24.97
C VAL A 10 21.59 -14.25 -24.86
N ARG A 11 22.80 -14.81 -24.70
CA ARG A 11 23.01 -16.24 -24.46
C ARG A 11 23.21 -16.50 -22.99
N VAL A 12 22.50 -17.50 -22.46
CA VAL A 12 22.60 -17.94 -21.06
C VAL A 12 22.71 -19.46 -21.03
N PRO A 13 23.35 -20.05 -20.02
CA PRO A 13 23.37 -21.50 -19.83
C PRO A 13 21.95 -22.06 -19.71
N GLU A 14 21.69 -23.24 -20.24
CA GLU A 14 20.39 -23.92 -20.10
C GLU A 14 20.02 -24.16 -18.64
N SER A 15 21.01 -24.38 -17.78
CA SER A 15 20.84 -24.54 -16.33
C SER A 15 20.23 -23.32 -15.63
N ASN A 16 20.20 -22.15 -16.30
CA ASN A 16 19.52 -20.96 -15.79
C ASN A 16 17.99 -20.99 -15.98
N MET A 17 17.50 -21.99 -16.72
CA MET A 17 16.06 -22.17 -16.88
C MET A 17 15.42 -22.66 -15.58
N LEU A 18 14.46 -21.88 -15.07
CA LEU A 18 13.69 -22.24 -13.88
C LEU A 18 12.44 -23.03 -14.28
N LEU A 19 12.21 -24.17 -13.65
CA LEU A 19 11.04 -25.05 -13.82
C LEU A 19 10.83 -25.64 -15.23
N GLY A 20 11.35 -25.04 -16.28
CA GLY A 20 11.19 -25.46 -17.67
C GLY A 20 10.48 -24.44 -18.56
N GLU A 21 10.39 -24.73 -19.85
CA GLU A 21 9.80 -23.86 -20.85
C GLU A 21 8.31 -23.58 -20.60
N GLY A 22 7.89 -22.36 -20.88
CA GLY A 22 6.49 -21.92 -20.77
C GLY A 22 5.99 -21.68 -19.35
N ARG A 23 6.78 -21.92 -18.30
CA ARG A 23 6.35 -21.84 -16.89
C ARG A 23 6.60 -20.50 -16.21
N GLY A 24 6.96 -19.46 -16.96
CA GLY A 24 7.26 -18.12 -16.41
C GLY A 24 6.11 -17.49 -15.62
N PHE A 25 4.86 -17.67 -16.04
CA PHE A 25 3.69 -17.17 -15.32
C PHE A 25 3.54 -17.85 -13.95
N GLU A 26 3.71 -19.16 -13.85
CA GLU A 26 3.69 -19.91 -12.59
C GLU A 26 4.75 -19.39 -11.61
N ILE A 27 5.99 -19.24 -12.10
CA ILE A 27 7.09 -18.67 -11.31
C ILE A 27 6.73 -17.29 -10.76
N SER A 28 6.15 -16.42 -11.61
CA SER A 28 5.76 -15.08 -11.20
C SER A 28 4.68 -15.08 -10.11
N GLN A 29 3.68 -15.96 -10.20
CA GLN A 29 2.60 -16.05 -9.21
C GLN A 29 3.09 -16.53 -7.84
N VAL A 30 4.02 -17.47 -7.79
CA VAL A 30 4.65 -17.92 -6.53
C VAL A 30 5.38 -16.75 -5.85
N ARG A 31 6.06 -15.92 -6.63
CA ARG A 31 6.79 -14.73 -6.15
C ARG A 31 5.85 -13.60 -5.71
N LEU A 32 4.77 -13.36 -6.46
CA LEU A 32 3.88 -12.21 -6.25
C LEU A 32 2.96 -12.38 -5.04
N GLY A 33 2.58 -13.58 -4.64
CA GLY A 33 1.74 -13.83 -3.47
C GLY A 33 2.30 -13.18 -2.20
N PRO A 34 3.46 -13.63 -1.71
CA PRO A 34 4.14 -13.01 -0.56
C PRO A 34 4.50 -11.54 -0.79
N GLY A 35 4.87 -11.17 -2.02
CA GLY A 35 5.19 -9.80 -2.40
C GLY A 35 4.03 -8.82 -2.16
N ARG A 36 2.79 -9.23 -2.42
CA ARG A 36 1.60 -8.44 -2.18
C ARG A 36 1.37 -8.16 -0.69
N ILE A 37 1.58 -9.15 0.17
CA ILE A 37 1.52 -8.97 1.65
C ILE A 37 2.58 -7.96 2.09
N HIS A 38 3.81 -8.10 1.58
CA HIS A 38 4.92 -7.19 1.86
C HIS A 38 4.59 -5.75 1.42
N HIS A 39 4.00 -5.56 0.24
CA HIS A 39 3.53 -4.24 -0.20
C HIS A 39 2.53 -3.63 0.78
N CYS A 40 1.54 -4.40 1.22
CA CYS A 40 0.55 -3.92 2.17
C CYS A 40 1.17 -3.54 3.52
N MET A 41 2.11 -4.33 4.05
CA MET A 41 2.76 -4.02 5.31
C MET A 41 3.64 -2.75 5.22
N ARG A 42 4.36 -2.54 4.12
CA ARG A 42 5.10 -1.29 3.87
C ARG A 42 4.17 -0.09 3.76
N SER A 43 3.01 -0.27 3.11
CA SER A 43 1.99 0.77 3.02
C SER A 43 1.49 1.20 4.39
N LEU A 44 1.27 0.25 5.30
CA LEU A 44 0.89 0.56 6.68
C LEU A 44 1.95 1.40 7.41
N GLY A 45 3.24 1.13 7.18
CA GLY A 45 4.31 1.95 7.72
C GLY A 45 4.25 3.41 7.24
N GLN A 46 3.87 3.61 5.97
CA GLN A 46 3.66 4.97 5.44
C GLN A 46 2.40 5.63 6.00
N ALA A 47 1.32 4.87 6.20
CA ALA A 47 0.12 5.39 6.85
C ALA A 47 0.39 5.83 8.30
N GLU A 48 1.18 5.06 9.06
CA GLU A 48 1.63 5.46 10.40
C GLU A 48 2.41 6.78 10.37
N LYS A 49 3.34 6.90 9.41
CA LYS A 49 4.10 8.14 9.26
C LYS A 49 3.23 9.32 8.87
N ALA A 50 2.27 9.12 7.98
CA ALA A 50 1.31 10.15 7.59
C ALA A 50 0.46 10.60 8.80
N LEU A 51 -0.01 9.66 9.61
CA LEU A 51 -0.76 9.94 10.83
C LEU A 51 0.09 10.71 11.85
N GLU A 52 1.34 10.32 12.08
CA GLU A 52 2.27 11.05 12.96
C GLU A 52 2.41 12.52 12.52
N LEU A 53 2.66 12.73 11.21
CA LEU A 53 2.80 14.07 10.64
C LEU A 53 1.49 14.88 10.77
N MET A 54 0.35 14.24 10.55
CA MET A 54 -0.99 14.82 10.68
C MET A 54 -1.24 15.31 12.12
N VAL A 55 -0.98 14.46 13.11
CA VAL A 55 -1.14 14.79 14.54
C VAL A 55 -0.21 15.93 14.94
N LYS A 56 1.06 15.86 14.56
CA LYS A 56 2.05 16.91 14.83
C LYS A 56 1.64 18.25 14.23
N ARG A 57 1.21 18.25 12.97
CA ARG A 57 0.77 19.47 12.28
C ARG A 57 -0.48 20.05 12.91
N ALA A 58 -1.49 19.23 13.16
CA ALA A 58 -2.75 19.67 13.73
C ALA A 58 -2.61 20.19 15.16
N GLY A 59 -1.66 19.66 15.94
CA GLY A 59 -1.39 20.12 17.30
C GLY A 59 -0.55 21.39 17.39
N SER A 60 0.29 21.68 16.39
CA SER A 60 1.22 22.82 16.43
C SER A 60 0.78 24.02 15.60
N ARG A 61 0.03 23.82 14.52
CA ARG A 61 -0.42 24.93 13.65
C ARG A 61 -1.64 25.61 14.23
N GLU A 62 -1.56 26.92 14.36
CA GLU A 62 -2.69 27.76 14.74
C GLU A 62 -3.27 28.51 13.55
N ALA A 63 -4.59 28.62 13.52
CA ALA A 63 -5.37 29.44 12.61
C ALA A 63 -6.63 29.91 13.34
N PHE A 64 -7.08 31.14 13.08
CA PHE A 64 -8.25 31.72 13.74
C PHE A 64 -8.19 31.66 15.28
N GLY A 65 -6.99 31.82 15.85
CA GLY A 65 -6.75 31.81 17.29
C GLY A 65 -6.86 30.45 17.98
N LYS A 66 -6.85 29.36 17.23
CA LYS A 66 -6.94 27.98 17.75
C LYS A 66 -6.02 27.04 16.97
N THR A 67 -5.56 25.96 17.63
CA THR A 67 -4.87 24.89 16.93
C THR A 67 -5.81 24.19 15.93
N LEU A 68 -5.26 23.63 14.83
CA LEU A 68 -6.06 22.91 13.84
C LEU A 68 -6.83 21.73 14.43
N LEU A 69 -6.35 21.13 15.53
CA LEU A 69 -7.09 20.09 16.28
C LEU A 69 -8.47 20.54 16.75
N LYS A 70 -8.63 21.84 17.02
CA LYS A 70 -9.87 22.42 17.52
C LYS A 70 -10.75 22.99 16.39
N LEU A 71 -10.36 22.80 15.14
CA LEU A 71 -11.05 23.33 13.98
C LEU A 71 -11.62 22.20 13.12
N GLY A 72 -12.86 22.37 12.68
CA GLY A 72 -13.53 21.46 11.77
C GLY A 72 -13.57 20.01 12.26
N LYS A 73 -13.31 19.07 11.33
CA LYS A 73 -13.35 17.61 11.58
C LYS A 73 -11.97 16.99 11.79
N ASN A 74 -10.95 17.75 12.11
CA ASN A 74 -9.57 17.25 12.17
C ASN A 74 -9.39 16.13 13.20
N LEU A 75 -10.05 16.20 14.35
CA LEU A 75 -10.04 15.09 15.33
C LEU A 75 -10.70 13.82 14.79
N GLU A 76 -11.80 13.95 14.05
CA GLU A 76 -12.47 12.81 13.42
C GLU A 76 -11.58 12.17 12.35
N ILE A 77 -10.93 12.98 11.52
CA ILE A 77 -9.99 12.50 10.48
C ILE A 77 -8.85 11.71 11.11
N ILE A 78 -8.23 12.21 12.16
CA ILE A 78 -7.15 11.56 12.89
C ILE A 78 -7.63 10.24 13.52
N SER A 79 -8.79 10.25 14.16
CA SER A 79 -9.39 9.07 14.78
C SER A 79 -9.68 7.98 13.74
N ARG A 80 -10.31 8.35 12.60
CA ARG A 80 -10.58 7.42 11.49
C ARG A 80 -9.29 6.81 10.94
N ALA A 81 -8.26 7.63 10.72
CA ALA A 81 -6.97 7.14 10.24
C ALA A 81 -6.38 6.10 11.19
N ARG A 82 -6.41 6.34 12.52
CA ARG A 82 -5.92 5.38 13.51
C ARG A 82 -6.69 4.05 13.44
N ILE A 83 -8.02 4.12 13.46
CA ILE A 83 -8.89 2.94 13.41
C ILE A 83 -8.64 2.14 12.13
N GLU A 84 -8.57 2.79 10.98
CA GLU A 84 -8.33 2.14 9.69
C GLU A 84 -6.94 1.48 9.63
N ILE A 85 -5.90 2.13 10.14
CA ILE A 85 -4.55 1.55 10.19
C ILE A 85 -4.53 0.28 11.04
N ASP A 86 -5.17 0.28 12.20
CA ASP A 86 -5.21 -0.89 13.08
C ASP A 86 -6.02 -2.03 12.45
N ALA A 87 -7.16 -1.74 11.85
CA ALA A 87 -7.98 -2.73 11.14
C ALA A 87 -7.21 -3.34 9.95
N MET A 88 -6.57 -2.51 9.12
CA MET A 88 -5.75 -2.97 8.00
C MET A 88 -4.59 -3.84 8.46
N ARG A 89 -3.92 -3.49 9.57
CA ARG A 89 -2.81 -4.28 10.13
C ARG A 89 -3.26 -5.68 10.50
N LEU A 90 -4.40 -5.80 11.20
CA LEU A 90 -4.97 -7.10 11.56
C LEU A 90 -5.30 -7.94 10.32
N MET A 91 -5.86 -7.33 9.28
CA MET A 91 -6.14 -8.02 8.02
C MET A 91 -4.85 -8.49 7.32
N VAL A 92 -3.79 -7.66 7.29
CA VAL A 92 -2.51 -8.05 6.68
C VAL A 92 -1.85 -9.19 7.46
N LEU A 93 -1.88 -9.15 8.79
CA LEU A 93 -1.39 -10.24 9.63
C LEU A 93 -2.19 -11.53 9.43
N GLN A 94 -3.51 -11.43 9.27
CA GLN A 94 -4.36 -12.56 8.92
C GLN A 94 -3.99 -13.16 7.56
N ALA A 95 -3.74 -12.33 6.56
CA ALA A 95 -3.31 -12.79 5.24
C ALA A 95 -1.92 -13.47 5.29
N ALA A 96 -0.99 -12.93 6.07
CA ALA A 96 0.32 -13.53 6.30
C ALA A 96 0.19 -14.90 6.98
N LYS A 97 -0.61 -15.00 8.04
CA LYS A 97 -0.88 -16.27 8.71
C LYS A 97 -1.55 -17.30 7.78
N ALA A 98 -2.51 -16.86 6.96
CA ALA A 98 -3.13 -17.73 5.97
C ALA A 98 -2.10 -18.25 4.95
N MET A 99 -1.16 -17.42 4.52
CA MET A 99 -0.07 -17.81 3.63
C MET A 99 0.83 -18.88 4.26
N ASP A 100 1.19 -18.72 5.54
CA ASP A 100 2.05 -19.65 6.26
C ASP A 100 1.37 -21.00 6.50
N VAL A 101 0.07 -21.00 6.80
CA VAL A 101 -0.68 -22.21 7.18
C VAL A 101 -1.27 -22.95 5.99
N LEU A 102 -1.84 -22.21 5.02
CA LEU A 102 -2.59 -22.78 3.88
C LEU A 102 -1.76 -22.84 2.60
N GLY A 103 -0.67 -22.09 2.53
CA GLY A 103 0.13 -21.93 1.32
C GLY A 103 -0.43 -20.90 0.34
N ASN A 104 0.38 -20.58 -0.67
CA ASN A 104 0.13 -19.47 -1.60
C ASN A 104 -1.20 -19.59 -2.38
N LYS A 105 -1.55 -20.79 -2.80
CA LYS A 105 -2.76 -21.03 -3.62
C LYS A 105 -4.04 -20.79 -2.83
N GLU A 106 -4.14 -21.35 -1.64
CA GLU A 106 -5.34 -21.26 -0.81
C GLU A 106 -5.45 -19.88 -0.11
N ALA A 107 -4.32 -19.24 0.21
CA ALA A 107 -4.30 -17.92 0.80
C ALA A 107 -4.65 -16.78 -0.19
N ARG A 108 -4.82 -17.06 -1.49
CA ARG A 108 -5.01 -16.05 -2.54
C ARG A 108 -6.16 -15.07 -2.29
N VAL A 109 -7.24 -15.52 -1.66
CA VAL A 109 -8.40 -14.66 -1.36
C VAL A 109 -8.06 -13.65 -0.27
N TYR A 110 -7.39 -14.09 0.80
CA TYR A 110 -6.89 -13.20 1.86
C TYR A 110 -5.90 -12.17 1.31
N VAL A 111 -4.96 -12.61 0.48
CA VAL A 111 -3.97 -11.75 -0.17
C VAL A 111 -4.64 -10.73 -1.08
N SER A 112 -5.65 -11.15 -1.86
CA SER A 112 -6.38 -10.23 -2.72
C SER A 112 -7.21 -9.22 -1.94
N ALA A 113 -7.85 -9.63 -0.84
CA ALA A 113 -8.62 -8.73 0.01
C ALA A 113 -7.76 -7.58 0.57
N VAL A 114 -6.59 -7.91 1.13
CA VAL A 114 -5.70 -6.86 1.67
C VAL A 114 -5.08 -6.01 0.57
N LYS A 115 -4.77 -6.60 -0.59
CA LYS A 115 -4.17 -5.86 -1.70
C LYS A 115 -5.17 -4.90 -2.38
N ALA A 116 -6.46 -5.23 -2.41
CA ALA A 116 -7.50 -4.33 -2.88
C ALA A 116 -7.72 -3.16 -1.89
N MET A 117 -7.76 -3.45 -0.59
CA MET A 117 -8.15 -2.48 0.43
C MET A 117 -7.00 -1.55 0.87
N VAL A 118 -5.83 -2.12 1.20
CA VAL A 118 -4.76 -1.37 1.90
C VAL A 118 -4.20 -0.22 1.07
N PRO A 119 -3.81 -0.38 -0.22
CA PRO A 119 -3.27 0.73 -1.00
C PRO A 119 -4.26 1.88 -1.16
N GLU A 120 -5.54 1.58 -1.38
CA GLU A 120 -6.59 2.60 -1.49
C GLU A 120 -6.72 3.41 -0.21
N LYS A 121 -6.90 2.74 0.93
CA LYS A 121 -7.08 3.38 2.24
C LYS A 121 -5.85 4.19 2.66
N VAL A 122 -4.65 3.69 2.40
CA VAL A 122 -3.42 4.42 2.70
C VAL A 122 -3.29 5.68 1.84
N CYS A 123 -3.67 5.64 0.55
CA CYS A 123 -3.74 6.84 -0.27
C CYS A 123 -4.66 7.90 0.35
N LEU A 124 -5.84 7.51 0.83
CA LEU A 124 -6.78 8.42 1.48
C LEU A 124 -6.21 9.03 2.78
N ILE A 125 -5.52 8.24 3.61
CA ILE A 125 -4.87 8.72 4.83
C ILE A 125 -3.78 9.75 4.50
N ILE A 126 -2.96 9.49 3.48
CA ILE A 126 -1.91 10.42 3.06
C ILE A 126 -2.52 11.69 2.48
N ASP A 127 -3.59 11.59 1.67
CA ASP A 127 -4.32 12.72 1.14
C ASP A 127 -4.86 13.63 2.25
N GLN A 128 -5.46 13.06 3.30
CA GLN A 128 -5.92 13.81 4.47
C GLN A 128 -4.76 14.48 5.22
N ALA A 129 -3.61 13.82 5.31
CA ALA A 129 -2.42 14.42 5.88
C ALA A 129 -1.94 15.63 5.06
N MET A 130 -1.92 15.51 3.72
CA MET A 130 -1.60 16.62 2.81
C MET A 130 -2.58 17.78 3.01
N GLN A 131 -3.88 17.49 3.10
CA GLN A 131 -4.92 18.49 3.33
C GLN A 131 -4.70 19.28 4.63
N ILE A 132 -4.38 18.61 5.74
CA ILE A 132 -4.10 19.27 7.03
C ILE A 132 -2.82 20.11 6.97
N HIS A 133 -1.85 19.76 6.13
CA HIS A 133 -0.63 20.55 5.93
C HIS A 133 -0.84 21.77 5.03
N GLY A 134 -1.93 21.81 4.23
CA GLY A 134 -2.17 22.87 3.26
C GLY A 134 -1.09 22.91 2.18
N ALA A 135 -0.67 24.08 1.72
CA ALA A 135 0.36 24.23 0.68
C ALA A 135 1.68 23.51 1.01
N MET A 136 2.03 23.38 2.30
CA MET A 136 3.21 22.60 2.71
C MET A 136 3.05 21.11 2.37
N GLY A 137 1.82 20.58 2.40
CA GLY A 137 1.52 19.18 2.11
C GLY A 137 1.75 18.76 0.66
N ILE A 138 1.81 19.71 -0.27
CA ILE A 138 2.10 19.49 -1.70
C ILE A 138 3.49 20.00 -2.12
N SER A 139 4.30 20.42 -1.17
CA SER A 139 5.64 20.96 -1.41
C SER A 139 6.73 19.95 -1.05
N HIS A 140 7.96 20.19 -1.54
CA HIS A 140 9.15 19.42 -1.19
C HIS A 140 9.61 19.59 0.28
N TRP A 141 8.99 20.48 1.05
CA TRP A 141 9.20 20.63 2.48
C TRP A 141 8.51 19.55 3.34
N SER A 142 7.72 18.72 2.71
CA SER A 142 7.00 17.61 3.32
C SER A 142 7.27 16.32 2.53
N PRO A 143 7.41 15.15 3.17
CA PRO A 143 7.53 13.90 2.47
C PRO A 143 6.20 13.39 1.89
N LEU A 144 5.08 14.04 2.18
CA LEU A 144 3.74 13.57 1.83
C LEU A 144 3.50 13.42 0.32
N PRO A 145 3.96 14.33 -0.56
CA PRO A 145 3.79 14.15 -2.01
C PRO A 145 4.47 12.88 -2.54
N ASP A 146 5.71 12.62 -2.11
CA ASP A 146 6.44 11.42 -2.49
C ASP A 146 5.79 10.16 -1.92
N MET A 147 5.33 10.21 -0.68
CA MET A 147 4.59 9.12 -0.05
C MET A 147 3.30 8.82 -0.82
N TYR A 148 2.53 9.85 -1.20
CA TYR A 148 1.31 9.69 -2.00
C TYR A 148 1.62 9.06 -3.36
N HIS A 149 2.60 9.57 -4.08
CA HIS A 149 3.03 9.04 -5.36
C HIS A 149 3.40 7.56 -5.27
N HIS A 150 4.21 7.17 -4.27
CA HIS A 150 4.60 5.79 -4.04
C HIS A 150 3.42 4.88 -3.65
N GLN A 151 2.43 5.38 -2.92
CA GLN A 151 1.25 4.59 -2.58
C GLN A 151 0.28 4.47 -3.75
N ARG A 152 0.13 5.54 -4.53
CA ARG A 152 -0.81 5.55 -5.64
C ARG A 152 -0.51 4.47 -6.69
N HIS A 153 0.77 4.21 -6.98
CA HIS A 153 1.13 3.17 -7.93
C HIS A 153 0.79 1.76 -7.45
N LEU A 154 0.75 1.51 -6.14
CA LEU A 154 0.41 0.19 -5.59
C LEU A 154 -1.04 -0.23 -5.86
N ARG A 155 -1.90 0.69 -6.24
CA ARG A 155 -3.27 0.38 -6.65
C ARG A 155 -3.34 -0.37 -8.00
N PHE A 156 -2.26 -0.39 -8.77
CA PHE A 156 -2.17 -1.15 -10.03
C PHE A 156 -0.93 -2.06 -10.11
N ALA A 157 0.12 -1.82 -9.33
CA ALA A 157 1.28 -2.71 -9.28
C ALA A 157 0.92 -4.05 -8.64
N ASP A 158 1.49 -5.14 -9.15
CA ASP A 158 1.23 -6.53 -8.72
C ASP A 158 -0.25 -6.94 -8.83
N GLY A 159 -0.97 -6.34 -9.73
CA GLY A 159 -2.39 -6.49 -10.00
C GLY A 159 -3.20 -5.26 -9.57
N PRO A 160 -4.02 -4.72 -10.49
CA PRO A 160 -4.92 -3.60 -10.17
C PRO A 160 -5.99 -4.00 -9.16
N ASP A 161 -6.53 -2.98 -8.47
CA ASP A 161 -7.58 -3.15 -7.47
C ASP A 161 -8.74 -4.00 -8.00
N GLU A 162 -9.17 -3.78 -9.26
CA GLU A 162 -10.28 -4.46 -9.92
C GLU A 162 -10.03 -5.97 -10.04
N VAL A 163 -8.79 -6.38 -10.35
CA VAL A 163 -8.43 -7.81 -10.42
C VAL A 163 -8.54 -8.45 -9.04
N HIS A 164 -8.08 -7.77 -8.00
CA HIS A 164 -8.16 -8.28 -6.63
C HIS A 164 -9.60 -8.34 -6.13
N HIS A 165 -10.41 -7.31 -6.41
CA HIS A 165 -11.86 -7.34 -6.12
C HIS A 165 -12.57 -8.50 -6.83
N MET A 166 -12.22 -8.75 -8.11
CA MET A 166 -12.76 -9.88 -8.84
C MET A 166 -12.41 -11.23 -8.20
N VAL A 167 -11.18 -11.40 -7.70
CA VAL A 167 -10.78 -12.64 -7.01
C VAL A 167 -11.59 -12.86 -5.74
N VAL A 168 -11.79 -11.81 -4.94
CA VAL A 168 -12.59 -11.88 -3.71
C VAL A 168 -14.07 -12.11 -4.01
N GLY A 169 -14.62 -11.43 -5.01
CA GLY A 169 -16.04 -11.54 -5.35
C GLY A 169 -16.46 -12.87 -5.98
N ARG A 170 -15.48 -13.68 -6.44
CA ARG A 170 -15.73 -15.02 -7.01
C ARG A 170 -15.50 -16.16 -6.02
N ALA A 171 -15.00 -15.88 -4.84
CA ALA A 171 -14.72 -16.87 -3.80
C ALA A 171 -15.95 -17.14 -2.93
#